data_003ef5046f88c72eef1b7edb60de3cf0
#
_entry.id   003ef5046f88c72eef1b7edb60de3cf0
#
_cell.length_a   1.000
_cell.length_b   1.000
_cell.length_c   1.000
_cell.angle_alpha   90.00
_cell.angle_beta   90.00
_cell.angle_gamma   90.00
#
_symmetry.space_group_name_H-M   'P 1'
#
loop_
_entity.id
_entity.type
_entity.pdbx_description
1 polymer ?
#
loop_
_entity_poly.entity_id
_entity_poly.type
_entity_poly.pdbx_seq_one_letter_code
_entity_poly.pdbx_strand_id
1 'polypeptide(L)'
;MQKRHKDRQCYFNELANTSRSFYIDYVKQFISLSPSTHILEIGCGEGGNLLPFAELGCKVTGIDRAASRIHQAETFFAASGYKGEFTTTDFFNFSSASRYQLILIHDVIEHISNKEEFFRCLSPLLAKRGIIFWGFPSWQMPFGGHQQICHNRFVSSLPFIHLCPGILYRFLL
;
A
#
# COMPACT_ATOMS: atom_id res chain seq x y z
N MET A 1 -1.07 -18.96 10.28
CA MET A 1 -0.80 -18.18 9.06
C MET A 1 -2.14 -17.77 8.46
N GLN A 2 -2.40 -16.48 8.33
CA GLN A 2 -3.71 -15.96 7.85
C GLN A 2 -3.95 -16.40 6.39
N LYS A 3 -5.22 -16.64 6.00
CA LYS A 3 -5.59 -17.05 4.63
C LYS A 3 -5.04 -16.12 3.55
N ARG A 4 -5.03 -14.80 3.80
CA ARG A 4 -4.53 -13.77 2.88
C ARG A 4 -3.05 -13.95 2.46
N HIS A 5 -2.22 -14.63 3.26
CA HIS A 5 -0.83 -14.90 2.88
C HIS A 5 -0.68 -16.10 1.94
N LYS A 6 -1.71 -16.94 1.84
CA LYS A 6 -1.72 -18.12 0.97
C LYS A 6 -2.54 -17.91 -0.30
N ASP A 7 -3.61 -17.12 -0.22
CA ASP A 7 -4.52 -16.82 -1.32
C ASP A 7 -4.36 -15.35 -1.75
N ARG A 8 -3.51 -15.12 -2.74
CA ARG A 8 -3.18 -13.80 -3.25
C ARG A 8 -4.36 -13.15 -3.98
N GLN A 9 -5.19 -13.94 -4.66
CA GLN A 9 -6.40 -13.42 -5.30
C GLN A 9 -7.41 -12.93 -4.24
N CYS A 10 -7.57 -13.67 -3.15
CA CYS A 10 -8.42 -13.24 -2.04
C CYS A 10 -7.90 -11.91 -1.45
N TYR A 11 -6.59 -11.79 -1.23
CA TYR A 11 -5.99 -10.56 -0.71
C TYR A 11 -6.15 -9.37 -1.67
N PHE A 12 -5.93 -9.57 -2.97
CA PHE A 12 -6.20 -8.57 -4.00
C PHE A 12 -7.65 -8.06 -3.93
N ASN A 13 -8.62 -8.98 -3.84
CA ASN A 13 -10.03 -8.64 -3.75
C ASN A 13 -10.38 -7.90 -2.44
N GLU A 14 -9.76 -8.27 -1.32
CA GLU A 14 -9.93 -7.58 -0.03
C GLU A 14 -9.45 -6.13 -0.12
N LEU A 15 -8.26 -5.89 -0.69
CA LEU A 15 -7.73 -4.55 -0.90
C LEU A 15 -8.61 -3.74 -1.86
N ALA A 16 -9.06 -4.33 -2.97
CA ALA A 16 -9.95 -3.67 -3.91
C ALA A 16 -11.28 -3.27 -3.25
N ASN A 17 -11.86 -4.14 -2.42
CA ASN A 17 -13.08 -3.84 -1.69
C ASN A 17 -12.88 -2.74 -0.64
N THR A 18 -11.76 -2.75 0.08
CA THR A 18 -11.40 -1.69 1.04
C THR A 18 -11.23 -0.35 0.34
N SER A 19 -10.48 -0.34 -0.76
CA SER A 19 -10.26 0.86 -1.56
C SER A 19 -11.58 1.42 -2.11
N ARG A 20 -12.45 0.57 -2.63
CA ARG A 20 -13.78 0.95 -3.16
C ARG A 20 -14.69 1.52 -2.08
N SER A 21 -14.69 0.91 -0.89
CA SER A 21 -15.58 1.30 0.20
C SER A 21 -15.12 2.54 0.97
N PHE A 22 -13.81 2.80 1.01
CA PHE A 22 -13.27 3.85 1.90
C PHE A 22 -12.36 4.84 1.19
N TYR A 23 -11.42 4.38 0.32
CA TYR A 23 -10.41 5.29 -0.24
C TYR A 23 -11.01 6.21 -1.30
N ILE A 24 -11.87 5.67 -2.17
CA ILE A 24 -12.49 6.44 -3.25
C ILE A 24 -13.24 7.65 -2.70
N ASP A 25 -14.14 7.44 -1.74
CA ASP A 25 -14.97 8.51 -1.19
C ASP A 25 -14.16 9.50 -0.36
N TYR A 26 -13.12 9.03 0.33
CA TYR A 26 -12.22 9.90 1.06
C TYR A 26 -11.39 10.79 0.11
N VAL A 27 -10.79 10.19 -0.92
CA VAL A 27 -9.98 10.91 -1.92
C VAL A 27 -10.80 11.94 -2.69
N LYS A 28 -12.05 11.62 -3.03
CA LYS A 28 -12.96 12.54 -3.73
C LYS A 28 -13.26 13.85 -2.98
N GLN A 29 -13.01 13.89 -1.67
CA GLN A 29 -13.14 15.12 -0.89
C GLN A 29 -12.05 16.15 -1.23
N PHE A 30 -10.94 15.73 -1.81
CA PHE A 30 -9.76 16.55 -2.06
C PHE A 30 -9.45 16.74 -3.53
N ILE A 31 -9.73 15.74 -4.38
CA ILE A 31 -9.50 15.79 -5.82
C ILE A 31 -10.65 15.15 -6.60
N SER A 32 -10.85 15.63 -7.84
CA SER A 32 -11.77 14.99 -8.78
C SER A 32 -11.06 13.80 -9.46
N LEU A 33 -11.72 12.64 -9.48
CA LEU A 33 -11.26 11.47 -10.18
C LEU A 33 -11.87 11.42 -11.59
N SER A 34 -11.04 11.28 -12.61
CA SER A 34 -11.44 11.29 -14.02
C SER A 34 -10.44 10.52 -14.89
N PRO A 35 -10.72 10.25 -16.17
CA PRO A 35 -9.78 9.59 -17.07
C PRO A 35 -8.46 10.35 -17.29
N SER A 36 -8.38 11.62 -16.93
CA SER A 36 -7.14 12.40 -16.93
C SER A 36 -6.35 12.32 -15.62
N THR A 37 -6.90 11.68 -14.59
CA THR A 37 -6.23 11.52 -13.30
C THR A 37 -5.21 10.39 -13.38
N HIS A 38 -3.96 10.71 -13.05
CA HIS A 38 -2.87 9.74 -12.94
C HIS A 38 -2.62 9.42 -11.46
N ILE A 39 -2.59 8.16 -11.14
CA ILE A 39 -2.44 7.63 -9.78
C ILE A 39 -1.21 6.75 -9.74
N LEU A 40 -0.36 6.93 -8.74
CA LEU A 40 0.77 6.07 -8.43
C LEU A 40 0.52 5.36 -7.11
N GLU A 41 0.75 4.07 -7.03
CA GLU A 41 0.86 3.36 -5.76
C GLU A 41 2.30 2.86 -5.58
N ILE A 42 2.91 3.27 -4.47
CA ILE A 42 4.24 2.85 -4.05
C ILE A 42 4.09 1.65 -3.12
N GLY A 43 4.73 0.52 -3.46
CA GLY A 43 4.53 -0.75 -2.75
C GLY A 43 3.18 -1.38 -3.07
N CYS A 44 2.78 -1.35 -4.35
CA CYS A 44 1.43 -1.74 -4.78
C CYS A 44 1.09 -3.23 -4.56
N GLY A 45 2.09 -4.07 -4.29
CA GLY A 45 1.88 -5.50 -4.19
C GLY A 45 1.18 -6.05 -5.43
N GLU A 46 0.07 -6.72 -5.23
CA GLU A 46 -0.78 -7.29 -6.28
C GLU A 46 -1.72 -6.26 -6.96
N GLY A 47 -1.65 -4.98 -6.57
CA GLY A 47 -2.38 -3.89 -7.22
C GLY A 47 -3.85 -3.73 -6.78
N GLY A 48 -4.29 -4.42 -5.73
CA GLY A 48 -5.70 -4.43 -5.33
C GLY A 48 -6.26 -3.02 -5.03
N ASN A 49 -5.49 -2.16 -4.36
CA ASN A 49 -5.94 -0.79 -4.06
C ASN A 49 -6.16 0.05 -5.32
N LEU A 50 -5.42 -0.23 -6.41
CA LEU A 50 -5.52 0.53 -7.66
C LEU A 50 -6.72 0.15 -8.51
N LEU A 51 -7.26 -1.06 -8.37
CA LEU A 51 -8.34 -1.55 -9.22
C LEU A 51 -9.57 -0.62 -9.21
N PRO A 52 -10.11 -0.17 -8.08
CA PRO A 52 -11.29 0.71 -8.07
C PRO A 52 -11.06 2.06 -8.75
N PHE A 53 -9.83 2.56 -8.76
CA PHE A 53 -9.49 3.78 -9.49
C PHE A 53 -9.44 3.53 -11.00
N ALA A 54 -8.95 2.38 -11.44
CA ALA A 54 -8.99 1.97 -12.84
C ALA A 54 -10.44 1.74 -13.32
N GLU A 55 -11.32 1.23 -12.47
CA GLU A 55 -12.78 1.11 -12.72
C GLU A 55 -13.45 2.47 -12.96
N LEU A 56 -12.95 3.53 -12.33
CA LEU A 56 -13.38 4.92 -12.56
C LEU A 56 -12.73 5.56 -13.80
N GLY A 57 -11.93 4.79 -14.55
CA GLY A 57 -11.24 5.24 -15.75
C GLY A 57 -9.92 5.99 -15.49
N CYS A 58 -9.46 6.11 -14.25
CA CYS A 58 -8.18 6.75 -13.95
C CYS A 58 -7.01 5.95 -14.54
N LYS A 59 -5.92 6.62 -14.88
CA LYS A 59 -4.66 5.97 -15.23
C LYS A 59 -3.92 5.58 -13.97
N VAL A 60 -3.60 4.29 -13.84
CA VAL A 60 -2.98 3.75 -12.62
C VAL A 60 -1.60 3.19 -12.93
N THR A 61 -0.64 3.51 -12.07
CA THR A 61 0.73 3.00 -12.09
C THR A 61 1.02 2.40 -10.72
N GLY A 62 1.54 1.17 -10.69
CA GLY A 62 1.96 0.49 -9.48
C GLY A 62 3.44 0.14 -9.53
N ILE A 63 4.16 0.37 -8.46
CA ILE A 63 5.54 -0.09 -8.31
C ILE A 63 5.70 -0.94 -7.05
N ASP A 64 6.46 -2.02 -7.16
CA ASP A 64 6.83 -2.89 -6.04
C ASP A 64 8.21 -3.50 -6.28
N ARG A 65 8.93 -3.83 -5.22
CA ARG A 65 10.24 -4.49 -5.30
C ARG A 65 10.15 -5.97 -5.67
N ALA A 66 9.02 -6.60 -5.38
CA ALA A 66 8.81 -8.02 -5.58
C ALA A 66 8.24 -8.31 -6.98
N ALA A 67 9.08 -8.80 -7.89
CA ALA A 67 8.68 -9.15 -9.27
C ALA A 67 7.49 -10.11 -9.32
N SER A 68 7.40 -11.06 -8.37
CA SER A 68 6.28 -12.00 -8.29
C SER A 68 4.94 -11.30 -8.01
N ARG A 69 4.95 -10.22 -7.21
CA ARG A 69 3.74 -9.43 -6.94
C ARG A 69 3.34 -8.60 -8.14
N ILE A 70 4.29 -7.99 -8.82
CA ILE A 70 4.04 -7.24 -10.05
C ILE A 70 3.43 -8.15 -11.12
N HIS A 71 3.96 -9.35 -11.33
CA HIS A 71 3.39 -10.32 -12.25
C HIS A 71 1.94 -10.72 -11.87
N GLN A 72 1.65 -10.85 -10.57
CA GLN A 72 0.29 -11.10 -10.09
C GLN A 72 -0.62 -9.88 -10.32
N ALA A 73 -0.13 -8.65 -10.10
CA ALA A 73 -0.88 -7.42 -10.39
C ALA A 73 -1.31 -7.35 -11.85
N GLU A 74 -0.39 -7.59 -12.79
CA GLU A 74 -0.68 -7.65 -14.22
C GLU A 74 -1.74 -8.70 -14.54
N THR A 75 -1.59 -9.90 -13.96
CA THR A 75 -2.53 -11.02 -14.17
C THR A 75 -3.93 -10.68 -13.66
N PHE A 76 -4.04 -10.14 -12.43
CA PHE A 76 -5.32 -9.84 -11.80
C PHE A 76 -6.02 -8.65 -12.49
N PHE A 77 -5.26 -7.64 -12.91
CA PHE A 77 -5.82 -6.54 -13.70
C PHE A 77 -6.35 -7.01 -15.04
N ALA A 78 -5.57 -7.83 -15.77
CA ALA A 78 -6.02 -8.41 -17.04
C ALA A 78 -7.29 -9.26 -16.86
N ALA A 79 -7.34 -10.09 -15.83
CA ALA A 79 -8.51 -10.92 -15.51
C ALA A 79 -9.74 -10.06 -15.12
N SER A 80 -9.52 -8.87 -14.54
CA SER A 80 -10.58 -7.92 -14.19
C SER A 80 -11.04 -7.05 -15.39
N GLY A 81 -10.39 -7.18 -16.55
CA GLY A 81 -10.70 -6.39 -17.76
C GLY A 81 -10.18 -4.95 -17.73
N TYR A 82 -9.31 -4.60 -16.79
CA TYR A 82 -8.72 -3.27 -16.65
C TYR A 82 -7.23 -3.27 -16.99
N LYS A 83 -6.71 -2.06 -17.23
CA LYS A 83 -5.28 -1.85 -17.53
C LYS A 83 -4.65 -1.01 -16.44
N GLY A 84 -3.40 -1.34 -16.10
CA GLY A 84 -2.52 -0.57 -15.24
C GLY A 84 -1.08 -0.72 -15.71
N GLU A 85 -0.23 0.21 -15.37
CA GLU A 85 1.21 0.13 -15.61
C GLU A 85 1.87 -0.38 -14.33
N PHE A 86 2.52 -1.55 -14.40
CA PHE A 86 3.17 -2.16 -13.25
C PHE A 86 4.67 -2.33 -13.50
N THR A 87 5.51 -1.94 -12.53
CA THR A 87 6.96 -1.99 -12.67
C THR A 87 7.62 -2.55 -11.43
N THR A 88 8.48 -3.56 -11.63
CA THR A 88 9.35 -4.07 -10.58
C THR A 88 10.50 -3.12 -10.37
N THR A 89 10.50 -2.36 -9.28
CA THR A 89 11.57 -1.42 -8.94
C THR A 89 11.57 -1.07 -7.46
N ASP A 90 12.72 -0.64 -6.96
CA ASP A 90 12.79 0.08 -5.70
C ASP A 90 12.34 1.53 -5.93
N PHE A 91 11.58 2.08 -4.99
CA PHE A 91 11.10 3.47 -5.09
C PHE A 91 12.23 4.48 -5.32
N PHE A 92 13.37 4.31 -4.66
CA PHE A 92 14.51 5.23 -4.79
C PHE A 92 15.14 5.21 -6.19
N ASN A 93 14.90 4.17 -6.97
CA ASN A 93 15.34 4.03 -8.36
C ASN A 93 14.23 4.37 -9.37
N PHE A 94 13.02 4.66 -8.89
CA PHE A 94 11.90 4.96 -9.76
C PHE A 94 11.96 6.40 -10.26
N SER A 95 11.80 6.55 -11.56
CA SER A 95 11.65 7.86 -12.21
C SER A 95 10.49 7.83 -13.18
N SER A 96 9.78 8.94 -13.29
CA SER A 96 8.66 9.08 -14.21
C SER A 96 8.63 10.48 -14.81
N ALA A 97 8.35 10.57 -16.11
CA ALA A 97 8.04 11.82 -16.77
C ALA A 97 6.64 12.33 -16.40
N SER A 98 5.76 11.43 -15.99
CA SER A 98 4.41 11.78 -15.52
C SER A 98 4.43 12.36 -14.12
N ARG A 99 3.46 13.22 -13.83
CA ARG A 99 3.13 13.69 -12.48
C ARG A 99 1.80 13.11 -12.06
N TYR A 100 1.70 12.73 -10.80
CA TYR A 100 0.55 12.02 -10.26
C TYR A 100 -0.33 12.95 -9.42
N GLN A 101 -1.63 12.96 -9.68
CA GLN A 101 -2.60 13.72 -8.90
C GLN A 101 -2.88 13.04 -7.55
N LEU A 102 -2.68 11.73 -7.49
CA LEU A 102 -2.76 10.95 -6.27
C LEU A 102 -1.58 10.00 -6.19
N ILE A 103 -0.91 9.99 -5.04
CA ILE A 103 0.08 8.97 -4.71
C ILE A 103 -0.45 8.20 -3.50
N LEU A 104 -0.68 6.89 -3.68
CA LEU A 104 -1.07 5.97 -2.61
C LEU A 104 0.17 5.34 -2.00
N ILE A 105 0.23 5.28 -0.69
CA ILE A 105 1.30 4.64 0.08
C ILE A 105 0.64 3.89 1.23
N HIS A 106 0.51 2.57 1.09
CA HIS A 106 -0.19 1.73 2.05
C HIS A 106 0.74 0.63 2.57
N ASP A 107 0.92 0.57 3.90
CA ASP A 107 1.81 -0.38 4.60
C ASP A 107 3.25 -0.37 4.05
N VAL A 108 3.80 0.82 3.79
CA VAL A 108 5.17 1.00 3.24
C VAL A 108 6.03 1.87 4.12
N ILE A 109 5.50 2.98 4.65
CA ILE A 109 6.29 4.01 5.34
C ILE A 109 7.01 3.48 6.59
N GLU A 110 6.45 2.48 7.25
CA GLU A 110 7.02 1.82 8.41
C GLU A 110 8.30 1.04 8.06
N HIS A 111 8.46 0.65 6.80
CA HIS A 111 9.62 -0.09 6.29
C HIS A 111 10.71 0.82 5.71
N ILE A 112 10.46 2.13 5.60
CA ILE A 112 11.42 3.10 5.06
C ILE A 112 12.33 3.60 6.19
N SER A 113 13.63 3.31 6.08
CA SER A 113 14.63 3.74 7.06
C SER A 113 14.90 5.23 6.96
N ASN A 114 15.17 5.74 5.75
CA ASN A 114 15.46 7.15 5.48
C ASN A 114 14.20 7.86 4.97
N LYS A 115 13.37 8.33 5.90
CA LYS A 115 12.12 9.02 5.58
C LYS A 115 12.34 10.38 4.92
N GLU A 116 13.39 11.11 5.29
CA GLU A 116 13.69 12.41 4.68
C GLU A 116 14.00 12.28 3.19
N GLU A 117 14.83 11.31 2.83
CA GLU A 117 15.14 11.01 1.44
C GLU A 117 13.92 10.53 0.67
N PHE A 118 13.09 9.69 1.30
CA PHE A 118 11.83 9.23 0.73
C PHE A 118 10.93 10.41 0.35
N PHE A 119 10.71 11.37 1.26
CA PHE A 119 9.92 12.56 0.98
C PHE A 119 10.54 13.44 -0.11
N ARG A 120 11.87 13.57 -0.13
CA ARG A 120 12.59 14.31 -1.17
C ARG A 120 12.39 13.71 -2.56
N CYS A 121 12.43 12.36 -2.67
CA CYS A 121 12.18 11.65 -3.93
C CYS A 121 10.71 11.64 -4.34
N LEU A 122 9.79 11.73 -3.37
CA LEU A 122 8.36 11.71 -3.60
C LEU A 122 7.84 13.04 -4.20
N SER A 123 8.37 14.16 -3.72
CA SER A 123 7.93 15.51 -4.12
C SER A 123 7.95 15.75 -5.64
N PRO A 124 9.00 15.35 -6.39
CA PRO A 124 9.01 15.53 -7.84
C PRO A 124 7.96 14.73 -8.61
N LEU A 125 7.42 13.67 -8.04
CA LEU A 125 6.40 12.82 -8.68
C LEU A 125 5.00 13.41 -8.52
N LEU A 126 4.80 14.30 -7.54
CA LEU A 126 3.49 14.87 -7.25
C LEU A 126 3.14 15.98 -8.25
N ALA A 127 1.92 15.93 -8.78
CA ALA A 127 1.39 17.00 -9.62
C ALA A 127 1.08 18.27 -8.80
N LYS A 128 0.97 19.41 -9.49
CA LYS A 128 0.49 20.63 -8.83
C LYS A 128 -0.91 20.40 -8.26
N ARG A 129 -1.09 20.64 -6.97
CA ARG A 129 -2.31 20.30 -6.20
C ARG A 129 -2.60 18.80 -6.10
N GLY A 130 -1.63 17.93 -6.38
CA GLY A 130 -1.73 16.51 -6.10
C GLY A 130 -1.70 16.25 -4.59
N ILE A 131 -2.24 15.11 -4.22
CA ILE A 131 -2.30 14.68 -2.82
C ILE A 131 -1.60 13.34 -2.62
N ILE A 132 -1.20 13.06 -1.40
CA ILE A 132 -0.66 11.79 -0.98
C ILE A 132 -1.63 11.18 0.02
N PHE A 133 -2.06 9.95 -0.25
CA PHE A 133 -2.87 9.17 0.67
C PHE A 133 -1.98 8.16 1.40
N TRP A 134 -1.95 8.27 2.73
CA TRP A 134 -1.16 7.40 3.59
C TRP A 134 -2.05 6.40 4.32
N GLY A 135 -1.77 5.10 4.14
CA GLY A 135 -2.31 4.04 4.97
C GLY A 135 -1.17 3.34 5.72
N PHE A 136 -1.22 3.29 7.03
CA PHE A 136 -0.25 2.58 7.86
C PHE A 136 -0.87 2.13 9.18
N PRO A 137 -0.40 1.02 9.77
CA PRO A 137 -0.90 0.57 11.06
C PRO A 137 -0.50 1.55 12.16
N SER A 138 -1.49 1.99 12.94
CA SER A 138 -1.21 2.83 14.10
C SER A 138 -0.40 2.03 15.14
N TRP A 139 0.69 2.61 15.65
CA TRP A 139 1.45 2.00 16.74
C TRP A 139 0.59 1.69 17.96
N GLN A 140 -0.42 2.49 18.22
CA GLN A 140 -1.31 2.35 19.38
C GLN A 140 -2.48 1.38 19.16
N MET A 141 -2.59 0.75 17.98
CA MET A 141 -3.60 -0.29 17.78
C MET A 141 -3.23 -1.60 18.53
N PRO A 142 -4.20 -2.50 18.79
CA PRO A 142 -3.96 -3.71 19.59
C PRO A 142 -2.77 -4.56 19.12
N PHE A 143 -2.45 -4.57 17.85
CA PHE A 143 -1.37 -5.35 17.23
C PHE A 143 -0.37 -4.47 16.46
N GLY A 144 -0.17 -3.22 16.86
CA GLY A 144 0.69 -2.25 16.20
C GLY A 144 2.18 -2.62 16.16
N GLY A 145 2.63 -3.49 17.06
CA GLY A 145 4.01 -4.01 17.09
C GLY A 145 4.28 -5.18 16.15
N HIS A 146 3.35 -5.55 15.28
CA HIS A 146 3.45 -6.71 14.36
C HIS A 146 3.73 -8.05 15.07
N GLN A 147 3.45 -8.16 16.36
CA GLN A 147 3.69 -9.38 17.16
C GLN A 147 2.96 -10.62 16.63
N GLN A 148 1.99 -10.46 15.75
CA GLN A 148 1.28 -11.57 15.08
C GLN A 148 2.20 -12.49 14.28
N ILE A 149 3.40 -12.02 13.90
CA ILE A 149 4.43 -12.81 13.20
C ILE A 149 5.36 -13.56 14.16
N CYS A 150 5.26 -13.35 15.48
CA CYS A 150 6.05 -14.05 16.46
C CYS A 150 5.75 -15.57 16.45
N HIS A 151 6.79 -16.38 16.63
CA HIS A 151 6.65 -17.83 16.69
C HIS A 151 5.86 -18.32 17.92
N ASN A 152 5.89 -17.56 19.02
CA ASN A 152 5.12 -17.87 20.22
C ASN A 152 3.66 -17.48 20.02
N ARG A 153 2.78 -18.49 19.90
CA ARG A 153 1.34 -18.31 19.65
C ARG A 153 0.62 -17.54 20.75
N PHE A 154 1.07 -17.65 22.00
CA PHE A 154 0.48 -16.91 23.12
C PHE A 154 0.82 -15.41 23.00
N VAL A 155 2.09 -15.09 22.81
CA VAL A 155 2.56 -13.70 22.61
C VAL A 155 1.94 -13.07 21.38
N SER A 156 1.82 -13.82 20.27
CA SER A 156 1.23 -13.32 19.02
C SER A 156 -0.26 -12.98 19.11
N SER A 157 -0.97 -13.53 20.09
CA SER A 157 -2.40 -13.29 20.33
C SER A 157 -2.70 -12.23 21.38
N LEU A 158 -1.70 -11.77 22.14
CA LEU A 158 -1.89 -10.75 23.16
C LEU A 158 -1.95 -9.33 22.55
N PRO A 159 -3.06 -8.59 22.74
CA PRO A 159 -3.13 -7.21 22.28
C PRO A 159 -2.23 -6.29 23.13
N PHE A 160 -1.73 -5.21 22.53
CA PHE A 160 -0.96 -4.14 23.19
C PHE A 160 0.38 -4.54 23.81
N ILE A 161 0.88 -5.75 23.59
CA ILE A 161 2.13 -6.23 24.19
C ILE A 161 3.34 -5.36 23.81
N HIS A 162 3.33 -4.77 22.61
CA HIS A 162 4.37 -3.86 22.12
C HIS A 162 4.44 -2.52 22.88
N LEU A 163 3.40 -2.18 23.65
CA LEU A 163 3.38 -0.99 24.52
C LEU A 163 3.97 -1.26 25.90
N CYS A 164 4.31 -2.52 26.22
CA CYS A 164 4.97 -2.84 27.46
C CYS A 164 6.37 -2.22 27.54
N PRO A 165 6.86 -1.87 28.75
CA PRO A 165 8.22 -1.41 28.93
C PRO A 165 9.24 -2.36 28.27
N GLY A 166 10.25 -1.80 27.61
CA GLY A 166 11.19 -2.57 26.76
C GLY A 166 11.87 -3.76 27.43
N ILE A 167 12.06 -3.70 28.76
CA ILE A 167 12.61 -4.82 29.55
C ILE A 167 11.62 -5.99 29.55
N LEU A 168 10.33 -5.73 29.80
CA LEU A 168 9.28 -6.76 29.80
C LEU A 168 9.03 -7.31 28.40
N TYR A 169 9.03 -6.45 27.40
CA TYR A 169 8.88 -6.84 25.98
C TYR A 169 9.98 -7.79 25.52
N ARG A 170 11.25 -7.52 25.88
CA ARG A 170 12.39 -8.40 25.55
C ARG A 170 12.35 -9.74 26.27
N PHE A 171 11.69 -9.83 27.40
CA PHE A 171 11.54 -11.09 28.15
C PHE A 171 10.43 -11.99 27.59
N LEU A 172 9.46 -11.39 26.88
CA LEU A 172 8.29 -12.08 26.33
C LEU A 172 8.50 -12.54 24.88
N LEU A 173 9.47 -11.97 24.16
CA LEU A 173 9.85 -12.34 22.80
C LEU A 173 11.00 -13.34 22.79
#